data_bfd3a556f67d7f57cdf54689829f697d
#
_entry.id   bfd3a556f67d7f57cdf54689829f697d
#
_cell.length_a   1.000
_cell.length_b   1.000
_cell.length_c   1.000
_cell.angle_alpha   90.00
_cell.angle_beta   90.00
_cell.angle_gamma   90.00
#
_symmetry.space_group_name_H-M   'P 1'
#
loop_
_entity.id
_entity.type
_entity.pdbx_description
1 polymer ?
#
loop_
_entity_poly.entity_id
_entity_poly.type
_entity_poly.pdbx_seq_one_letter_code
_entity_poly.pdbx_strand_id
1 'polypeptide(L)'
;MHQIAPGGLLKVHADFNEHPHLHVDRRLNVLLYLNADWEESYGGDLELWNRNMTAMGARIAPIANRLVVFATTQTSFHGHPDPLTCPPGRYRRSLAWYYYTAPRPLFRSRHSTLFQARPDEPEIAKVLRAGRHPVRTIALRLTPVGLKERYEAARRASKR
;
A
#
# COMPACT_ATOMS: atom_id res chain seq x y z
N MET A 1 6.81 2.94 14.26
CA MET A 1 5.94 4.13 14.15
C MET A 1 5.93 4.56 12.69
N HIS A 2 4.75 4.89 12.15
CA HIS A 2 4.63 5.50 10.83
C HIS A 2 4.42 7.01 11.01
N GLN A 3 5.07 7.79 10.17
CA GLN A 3 4.92 9.25 10.11
C GLN A 3 4.86 9.68 8.64
N ILE A 4 3.84 10.43 8.29
CA ILE A 4 3.58 10.89 6.93
C ILE A 4 3.46 12.41 6.95
N ALA A 5 4.23 13.07 6.10
CA ALA A 5 4.28 14.52 5.96
C ALA A 5 3.14 15.06 5.09
N PRO A 6 2.87 16.38 5.10
CA PRO A 6 1.98 17.01 4.14
C PRO A 6 2.30 16.60 2.70
N GLY A 7 1.29 16.39 1.88
CA GLY A 7 1.40 15.87 0.51
C GLY A 7 1.63 14.35 0.42
N GLY A 8 1.97 13.69 1.52
CA GLY A 8 2.15 12.25 1.56
C GLY A 8 0.84 11.48 1.47
N LEU A 9 0.89 10.28 0.91
CA LEU A 9 -0.25 9.39 0.75
C LEU A 9 0.19 7.93 0.78
N LEU A 10 -0.75 7.03 0.97
CA LEU A 10 -0.54 5.59 0.83
C LEU A 10 -1.64 5.02 -0.07
N LYS A 11 -1.26 4.62 -1.27
CA LYS A 11 -2.17 4.03 -2.26
C LYS A 11 -2.92 2.84 -1.68
N VAL A 12 -4.14 2.60 -2.17
CA VAL A 12 -4.92 1.44 -1.76
C VAL A 12 -4.19 0.16 -2.15
N HIS A 13 -4.08 -0.75 -1.20
CA HIS A 13 -3.34 -2.01 -1.35
C HIS A 13 -3.88 -3.08 -0.41
N ALA A 14 -3.59 -4.34 -0.72
CA ALA A 14 -3.61 -5.43 0.24
C ALA A 14 -2.15 -5.75 0.64
N ASP A 15 -1.93 -5.89 1.93
CA ASP A 15 -0.60 -6.20 2.47
C ASP A 15 -0.12 -7.61 2.09
N PHE A 16 1.21 -7.80 2.11
CA PHE A 16 1.78 -9.13 2.00
C PHE A 16 1.21 -10.06 3.08
N ASN A 17 1.00 -11.31 2.74
CA ASN A 17 0.28 -12.28 3.57
C ASN A 17 1.17 -13.24 4.36
N GLU A 18 2.49 -13.25 4.15
CA GLU A 18 3.44 -14.11 4.83
C GLU A 18 4.71 -13.35 5.20
N HIS A 19 5.23 -13.57 6.42
CA HIS A 19 6.49 -12.98 6.84
C HIS A 19 7.66 -13.57 6.04
N PRO A 20 8.54 -12.75 5.43
CA PRO A 20 9.52 -13.22 4.44
C PRO A 20 10.56 -14.20 5.00
N HIS A 21 10.87 -14.12 6.30
CA HIS A 21 11.91 -14.95 6.94
C HIS A 21 11.36 -15.99 7.91
N LEU A 22 10.24 -15.73 8.56
CA LEU A 22 9.70 -16.61 9.59
C LEU A 22 8.67 -17.60 9.06
N HIS A 23 8.24 -17.45 7.82
CA HIS A 23 7.22 -18.31 7.20
C HIS A 23 5.93 -18.43 8.03
N VAL A 24 5.52 -17.34 8.67
CA VAL A 24 4.28 -17.23 9.42
C VAL A 24 3.26 -16.37 8.69
N ASP A 25 1.99 -16.71 8.81
CA ASP A 25 0.88 -16.01 8.16
C ASP A 25 0.56 -14.71 8.86
N ARG A 26 0.56 -13.59 8.15
CA ARG A 26 0.07 -12.30 8.66
C ARG A 26 -1.44 -12.33 8.74
N ARG A 27 -1.98 -12.00 9.92
CA ARG A 27 -3.40 -12.20 10.24
C ARG A 27 -4.15 -10.90 10.49
N LEU A 28 -3.55 -10.01 11.27
CA LEU A 28 -4.17 -8.76 11.68
C LEU A 28 -3.19 -7.62 11.55
N ASN A 29 -3.73 -6.48 11.17
CA ASN A 29 -3.13 -5.16 11.36
C ASN A 29 -3.82 -4.48 12.53
N VAL A 30 -3.02 -3.89 13.40
CA VAL A 30 -3.49 -3.02 14.48
C VAL A 30 -2.83 -1.67 14.33
N LEU A 31 -3.63 -0.62 14.21
CA LEU A 31 -3.17 0.75 14.06
C LEU A 31 -3.68 1.60 15.21
N LEU A 32 -2.80 2.22 15.97
CA LEU A 32 -3.15 3.26 16.95
C LEU A 32 -2.71 4.62 16.43
N TYR A 33 -3.67 5.51 16.23
CA TYR A 33 -3.40 6.86 15.79
C TYR A 33 -3.01 7.77 16.93
N LEU A 34 -2.09 8.72 16.65
CA LEU A 34 -1.47 9.60 17.66
C LEU A 34 -1.65 11.09 17.33
N ASN A 35 -2.67 11.44 16.55
CA ASN A 35 -2.84 12.80 16.03
C ASN A 35 -3.88 13.55 16.85
N ALA A 36 -3.42 14.25 17.89
CA ALA A 36 -4.27 15.20 18.62
C ALA A 36 -4.70 16.34 17.69
N ASP A 37 -5.91 16.87 17.90
CA ASP A 37 -6.48 18.01 17.16
C ASP A 37 -6.35 17.84 15.63
N TRP A 38 -6.63 16.62 15.14
CA TRP A 38 -6.62 16.32 13.71
C TRP A 38 -7.90 16.80 13.06
N GLU A 39 -7.78 17.75 12.15
CA GLU A 39 -8.91 18.30 11.44
C GLU A 39 -9.28 17.41 10.23
N GLU A 40 -10.57 17.34 9.93
CA GLU A 40 -11.07 16.60 8.77
C GLU A 40 -10.47 17.11 7.45
N SER A 41 -10.27 18.44 7.37
CA SER A 41 -9.65 19.11 6.23
C SER A 41 -8.22 18.63 5.92
N TYR A 42 -7.51 18.02 6.89
CA TYR A 42 -6.17 17.49 6.68
C TYR A 42 -6.16 16.18 5.91
N GLY A 43 -7.30 15.52 5.79
CA GLY A 43 -7.44 14.23 5.11
C GLY A 43 -6.71 13.09 5.82
N GLY A 44 -6.27 12.12 5.05
CA GLY A 44 -5.51 10.98 5.57
C GLY A 44 -6.35 9.92 6.27
N ASP A 45 -7.65 9.92 6.05
CA ASP A 45 -8.55 8.88 6.54
C ASP A 45 -8.12 7.52 6.03
N LEU A 46 -8.19 6.51 6.89
CA LEU A 46 -8.02 5.14 6.47
C LEU A 46 -9.27 4.68 5.72
N GLU A 47 -9.10 4.35 4.47
CA GLU A 47 -10.15 3.73 3.67
C GLU A 47 -10.02 2.20 3.76
N LEU A 48 -11.14 1.52 4.03
CA LEU A 48 -11.28 0.07 3.93
C LEU A 48 -12.25 -0.25 2.80
N TRP A 49 -11.80 -1.02 1.83
CA TRP A 49 -12.56 -1.32 0.62
C TRP A 49 -13.08 -2.75 0.61
N ASN A 50 -14.19 -2.97 -0.07
CA ASN A 50 -14.70 -4.31 -0.27
C ASN A 50 -13.78 -5.14 -1.19
N ARG A 51 -13.97 -6.45 -1.19
CA ARG A 51 -13.14 -7.42 -1.92
C ARG A 51 -12.96 -7.09 -3.42
N ASN A 52 -13.98 -6.54 -4.04
CA ASN A 52 -14.00 -6.28 -5.48
C ASN A 52 -13.64 -4.84 -5.84
N MET A 53 -13.26 -4.02 -4.85
CA MET A 53 -12.95 -2.59 -5.06
C MET A 53 -14.10 -1.79 -5.69
N THR A 54 -15.35 -2.18 -5.48
CA THR A 54 -16.51 -1.50 -6.03
C THR A 54 -17.16 -0.52 -5.05
N ALA A 55 -16.90 -0.70 -3.75
CA ALA A 55 -17.44 0.17 -2.70
C ALA A 55 -16.46 0.28 -1.54
N MET A 56 -16.36 1.46 -0.95
CA MET A 56 -15.69 1.71 0.31
C MET A 56 -16.61 1.26 1.45
N GLY A 57 -16.10 0.34 2.27
CA GLY A 57 -16.83 -0.21 3.42
C GLY A 57 -16.71 0.64 4.68
N ALA A 58 -15.58 1.33 4.85
CA ALA A 58 -15.37 2.25 5.98
C ALA A 58 -14.34 3.32 5.64
N ARG A 59 -14.56 4.51 6.21
CA ARG A 59 -13.63 5.64 6.21
C ARG A 59 -13.38 6.05 7.65
N ILE A 60 -12.13 6.04 8.09
CA ILE A 60 -11.76 6.15 9.49
C ILE A 60 -10.74 7.27 9.67
N ALA A 61 -11.17 8.37 10.31
CA ALA A 61 -10.31 9.50 10.61
C ALA A 61 -9.15 9.12 11.55
N PRO A 62 -7.91 9.57 11.30
CA PRO A 62 -6.72 9.15 12.04
C PRO A 62 -6.52 9.94 13.34
N ILE A 63 -7.55 10.15 14.15
CA ILE A 63 -7.51 10.94 15.38
C ILE A 63 -6.81 10.20 16.53
N ALA A 64 -6.23 10.95 17.47
CA ALA A 64 -5.54 10.38 18.63
C ALA A 64 -6.42 9.40 19.42
N ASN A 65 -5.79 8.39 20.01
CA ASN A 65 -6.44 7.31 20.78
C ASN A 65 -7.40 6.42 19.99
N ARG A 66 -7.49 6.55 18.66
CA ARG A 66 -8.27 5.64 17.83
C ARG A 66 -7.45 4.42 17.51
N LEU A 67 -7.93 3.27 17.96
CA LEU A 67 -7.39 1.95 17.60
C LEU A 67 -8.25 1.36 16.47
N VAL A 68 -7.58 0.90 15.42
CA VAL A 68 -8.21 0.19 14.30
C VAL A 68 -7.59 -1.19 14.17
N VAL A 69 -8.43 -2.23 14.11
CA VAL A 69 -8.00 -3.61 13.90
C VAL A 69 -8.72 -4.16 12.68
N PHE A 70 -7.96 -4.70 11.74
CA PHE A 70 -8.54 -5.34 10.56
C PHE A 70 -7.74 -6.56 10.12
N ALA A 71 -8.44 -7.51 9.49
CA ALA A 71 -7.84 -8.74 9.01
C ALA A 71 -6.95 -8.50 7.79
N THR A 72 -5.81 -9.20 7.73
CA THR A 72 -4.95 -9.23 6.55
C THR A 72 -5.27 -10.44 5.70
N THR A 73 -5.82 -10.19 4.49
CA THR A 73 -6.14 -11.18 3.47
C THR A 73 -5.69 -10.66 2.11
N GLN A 74 -5.79 -11.48 1.08
CA GLN A 74 -5.50 -11.07 -0.31
C GLN A 74 -6.42 -9.97 -0.84
N THR A 75 -7.53 -9.70 -0.15
CA THR A 75 -8.57 -8.78 -0.57
C THR A 75 -8.95 -7.76 0.51
N SER A 76 -8.13 -7.61 1.54
CA SER A 76 -8.27 -6.57 2.56
C SER A 76 -7.67 -5.26 2.07
N PHE A 77 -8.29 -4.68 1.05
CA PHE A 77 -7.80 -3.46 0.42
C PHE A 77 -8.00 -2.26 1.33
N HIS A 78 -6.93 -1.52 1.56
CA HIS A 78 -6.92 -0.36 2.45
C HIS A 78 -5.83 0.65 2.05
N GLY A 79 -5.97 1.88 2.51
CA GLY A 79 -5.01 2.96 2.27
C GLY A 79 -5.49 4.31 2.76
N HIS A 80 -4.75 5.35 2.46
CA HIS A 80 -5.18 6.75 2.50
C HIS A 80 -4.65 7.40 1.21
N PRO A 81 -5.36 7.20 0.10
CA PRO A 81 -4.83 7.42 -1.24
C PRO A 81 -4.76 8.89 -1.65
N ASP A 82 -5.42 9.76 -0.91
CA ASP A 82 -5.40 11.19 -1.17
C ASP A 82 -4.24 11.88 -0.41
N PRO A 83 -3.56 12.86 -1.02
CA PRO A 83 -2.48 13.59 -0.38
C PRO A 83 -2.95 14.32 0.88
N LEU A 84 -2.13 14.30 1.93
CA LEU A 84 -2.39 15.07 3.15
C LEU A 84 -2.32 16.57 2.86
N THR A 85 -3.30 17.31 3.38
CA THR A 85 -3.43 18.77 3.28
C THR A 85 -3.15 19.49 4.59
N CYS A 86 -2.58 18.79 5.57
CA CYS A 86 -2.22 19.39 6.85
C CYS A 86 -1.09 20.43 6.70
N PRO A 87 -1.01 21.42 7.62
CA PRO A 87 0.02 22.45 7.58
C PRO A 87 1.45 21.89 7.69
N PRO A 88 2.47 22.62 7.21
CA PRO A 88 3.87 22.29 7.45
C PRO A 88 4.16 22.05 8.93
N GLY A 89 4.97 21.03 9.24
CA GLY A 89 5.28 20.63 10.62
C GLY A 89 4.22 19.71 11.27
N ARG A 90 3.04 19.59 10.71
CA ARG A 90 2.02 18.63 11.12
C ARG A 90 2.23 17.31 10.36
N TYR A 91 2.07 16.18 11.04
CA TYR A 91 2.31 14.86 10.48
C TYR A 91 1.19 13.91 10.88
N ARG A 92 0.78 13.03 9.97
CA ARG A 92 -0.09 11.90 10.29
C ARG A 92 0.75 10.79 10.90
N ARG A 93 0.53 10.50 12.18
CA ARG A 93 1.30 9.51 12.95
C ARG A 93 0.45 8.35 13.40
N SER A 94 1.03 7.15 13.32
CA SER A 94 0.42 5.94 13.89
C SER A 94 1.49 4.97 14.39
N LEU A 95 1.13 4.20 15.41
CA LEU A 95 1.82 2.95 15.74
C LEU A 95 1.12 1.83 14.99
N ALA A 96 1.91 0.88 14.48
CA ALA A 96 1.38 -0.28 13.79
C ALA A 96 1.99 -1.55 14.38
N TRP A 97 1.13 -2.53 14.63
CA TRP A 97 1.51 -3.89 15.00
C TRP A 97 0.91 -4.88 14.02
N TYR A 98 1.61 -5.96 13.81
CA TYR A 98 1.22 -7.02 12.89
C TYR A 98 1.18 -8.34 13.64
N TYR A 99 0.05 -9.02 13.61
CA TYR A 99 -0.11 -10.31 14.26
C TYR A 99 -0.01 -11.43 13.24
N TYR A 100 0.72 -12.45 13.63
CA TYR A 100 1.01 -13.61 12.81
C TYR A 100 0.56 -14.89 13.50
N THR A 101 0.28 -15.93 12.71
CA THR A 101 0.01 -17.29 13.17
C THR A 101 0.92 -18.28 12.46
N ALA A 102 1.02 -19.50 12.98
CA ALA A 102 1.62 -20.60 12.24
C ALA A 102 0.99 -20.72 10.84
N PRO A 103 1.76 -21.16 9.84
CA PRO A 103 1.26 -21.36 8.50
C PRO A 103 0.08 -22.32 8.50
N ARG A 104 -0.98 -21.99 7.76
CA ARG A 104 -2.08 -22.92 7.54
C ARG A 104 -1.82 -23.73 6.28
N PRO A 105 -1.83 -25.07 6.37
CA PRO A 105 -1.72 -25.90 5.17
C PRO A 105 -2.90 -25.60 4.25
N LEU A 106 -2.62 -25.63 2.94
CA LEU A 106 -3.55 -25.63 1.82
C LEU A 106 -4.04 -24.26 1.30
N PHE A 107 -3.74 -24.05 0.01
CA PHE A 107 -4.35 -23.07 -0.91
C PHE A 107 -4.02 -21.58 -0.76
N ARG A 108 -2.87 -21.22 -0.21
CA ARG A 108 -2.44 -19.81 -0.23
C ARG A 108 -1.27 -19.59 -1.19
N SER A 109 -1.53 -18.84 -2.23
CA SER A 109 -0.44 -18.22 -2.97
C SER A 109 0.19 -17.11 -2.11
N ARG A 110 1.51 -17.18 -1.92
CA ARG A 110 2.28 -16.07 -1.35
C ARG A 110 2.18 -14.86 -2.28
N HIS A 111 1.97 -13.69 -1.72
CA HIS A 111 2.01 -12.46 -2.47
C HIS A 111 2.71 -11.34 -1.68
N SER A 112 3.38 -10.47 -2.41
CA SER A 112 3.84 -9.19 -1.91
C SER A 112 2.65 -8.23 -1.78
N THR A 113 2.91 -7.00 -1.33
CA THR A 113 1.89 -5.94 -1.34
C THR A 113 1.26 -5.78 -2.72
N LEU A 114 -0.07 -5.88 -2.78
CA LEU A 114 -0.87 -5.78 -4.01
C LEU A 114 -1.55 -4.42 -4.05
N PHE A 115 -1.10 -3.54 -4.93
CA PHE A 115 -1.74 -2.24 -5.13
C PHE A 115 -2.97 -2.36 -6.02
N GLN A 116 -4.03 -1.64 -5.64
CA GLN A 116 -5.28 -1.56 -6.40
C GLN A 116 -5.65 -0.10 -6.69
N ALA A 117 -6.27 0.13 -7.84
CA ALA A 117 -6.81 1.42 -8.19
C ALA A 117 -8.23 1.57 -7.61
N ARG A 118 -8.58 2.77 -7.17
CA ARG A 118 -9.98 3.10 -6.83
C ARG A 118 -10.86 3.15 -8.10
N PRO A 119 -12.19 2.96 -7.97
CA PRO A 119 -13.10 3.03 -9.13
C PRO A 119 -13.06 4.35 -9.88
N ASP A 120 -12.84 5.46 -9.18
CA ASP A 120 -12.76 6.82 -9.69
C ASP A 120 -11.39 7.20 -10.29
N GLU A 121 -10.38 6.33 -10.18
CA GLU A 121 -9.08 6.61 -10.77
C GLU A 121 -9.07 6.42 -12.30
N PRO A 122 -8.26 7.23 -13.02
CA PRO A 122 -8.10 7.09 -14.47
C PRO A 122 -7.65 5.68 -14.89
N GLU A 123 -8.12 5.17 -16.01
CA GLU A 123 -7.78 3.82 -16.52
C GLU A 123 -6.28 3.60 -16.64
N ILE A 124 -5.51 4.62 -17.03
CA ILE A 124 -4.04 4.53 -17.08
C ILE A 124 -3.43 4.22 -15.71
N ALA A 125 -3.98 4.80 -14.64
CA ALA A 125 -3.52 4.53 -13.27
C ALA A 125 -3.88 3.11 -12.82
N LYS A 126 -5.05 2.60 -13.22
CA LYS A 126 -5.48 1.22 -12.98
C LYS A 126 -4.54 0.22 -13.66
N VAL A 127 -4.19 0.44 -14.92
CA VAL A 127 -3.27 -0.39 -15.69
C VAL A 127 -1.88 -0.41 -15.08
N LEU A 128 -1.35 0.75 -14.65
CA LEU A 128 -0.03 0.86 -14.01
C LEU A 128 0.04 0.14 -12.66
N ARG A 129 -1.07 0.02 -11.93
CA ARG A 129 -1.15 -0.64 -10.62
C ARG A 129 -1.43 -2.12 -10.67
N ALA A 130 -2.01 -2.62 -11.73
CA ALA A 130 -2.31 -4.05 -11.90
C ALA A 130 -1.05 -4.96 -11.90
N GLY A 131 0.05 -4.47 -11.35
CA GLY A 131 1.19 -5.25 -10.84
C GLY A 131 2.15 -5.81 -11.88
N ARG A 132 1.89 -5.57 -13.14
CA ARG A 132 2.83 -5.89 -14.20
C ARG A 132 3.12 -4.59 -14.94
N HIS A 133 4.20 -3.89 -14.56
CA HIS A 133 4.61 -2.64 -15.18
C HIS A 133 4.52 -2.68 -16.72
N PRO A 134 3.34 -2.47 -17.34
CA PRO A 134 3.23 -2.53 -18.79
C PRO A 134 4.06 -1.41 -19.44
N VAL A 135 4.18 -0.26 -18.78
CA VAL A 135 5.02 0.83 -19.26
C VAL A 135 6.50 0.40 -19.33
N ARG A 136 6.99 -0.37 -18.37
CA ARG A 136 8.36 -0.88 -18.41
C ARG A 136 8.51 -1.94 -19.51
N THR A 137 7.50 -2.78 -19.72
CA THR A 137 7.50 -3.78 -20.78
C THR A 137 7.34 -3.11 -22.15
N ILE A 138 6.51 -2.08 -22.27
CA ILE A 138 6.33 -1.31 -23.50
C ILE A 138 7.61 -0.51 -23.80
N ALA A 139 8.18 0.18 -22.81
CA ALA A 139 9.43 0.93 -23.00
C ALA A 139 10.58 0.00 -23.42
N LEU A 140 10.70 -1.21 -22.83
CA LEU A 140 11.70 -2.19 -23.22
C LEU A 140 11.47 -2.80 -24.61
N ARG A 141 10.23 -2.84 -25.10
CA ARG A 141 9.90 -3.29 -26.46
C ARG A 141 10.13 -2.22 -27.53
N LEU A 142 10.03 -0.95 -27.15
CA LEU A 142 10.20 0.20 -28.05
C LEU A 142 11.64 0.75 -28.07
N THR A 143 12.51 0.30 -27.15
CA THR A 143 13.90 0.73 -27.15
C THR A 143 14.75 -0.09 -28.14
N PRO A 144 15.62 0.54 -28.93
CA PRO A 144 16.61 -0.18 -29.74
C PRO A 144 17.43 -1.15 -28.88
N VAL A 145 17.79 -2.30 -29.47
CA VAL A 145 18.51 -3.39 -28.78
C VAL A 145 19.71 -2.89 -27.96
N GLY A 146 20.48 -1.96 -28.50
CA GLY A 146 21.67 -1.40 -27.81
C GLY A 146 21.37 -0.60 -26.54
N LEU A 147 20.17 -0.02 -26.39
CA LEU A 147 19.77 0.68 -25.16
C LEU A 147 19.38 -0.31 -24.05
N LYS A 148 18.79 -1.42 -24.42
CA LYS A 148 18.43 -2.51 -23.50
C LYS A 148 19.68 -3.11 -22.85
N GLU A 149 20.70 -3.38 -23.63
CA GLU A 149 21.98 -3.94 -23.16
C GLU A 149 22.71 -2.96 -22.21
N ARG A 150 22.73 -1.67 -22.55
CA ARG A 150 23.32 -0.63 -21.68
C ARG A 150 22.58 -0.48 -20.36
N TYR A 151 21.25 -0.58 -20.36
CA TYR A 151 20.44 -0.55 -19.15
C TYR A 151 20.70 -1.77 -18.26
N GLU A 152 20.77 -2.96 -18.84
CA GLU A 152 21.08 -4.19 -18.12
C GLU A 152 22.50 -4.21 -17.55
N ALA A 153 23.46 -3.69 -18.28
CA ALA A 153 24.85 -3.52 -17.83
C ALA A 153 24.96 -2.54 -16.66
N ALA A 154 24.30 -1.38 -16.73
CA ALA A 154 24.26 -0.39 -15.66
C ALA A 154 23.61 -0.96 -14.39
N ARG A 155 22.56 -1.76 -14.52
CA ARG A 155 21.90 -2.43 -13.41
C ARG A 155 22.74 -3.51 -12.74
N ARG A 156 23.60 -4.21 -13.50
CA ARG A 156 24.56 -5.19 -12.95
C ARG A 156 25.71 -4.50 -12.20
N ALA A 157 26.18 -3.35 -12.69
CA ALA A 157 27.21 -2.56 -12.04
C ALA A 157 26.78 -1.95 -10.71
N SER A 158 25.50 -1.58 -10.56
CA SER A 158 24.93 -0.99 -9.34
C SER A 158 24.62 -2.03 -8.23
N LYS A 159 24.86 -3.32 -8.47
CA LYS A 159 24.65 -4.42 -7.51
C LYS A 159 25.95 -5.02 -6.97
N ARG A 160 27.07 -4.44 -7.29
CA ARG A 160 28.39 -4.70 -6.71
C ARG A 160 28.81 -3.53 -5.80
#